data_fd7aedebce7e141a468c25e42a544434
#
_entry.id   fd7aedebce7e141a468c25e42a544434
#
_cell.length_a   1.000
_cell.length_b   1.000
_cell.length_c   1.000
_cell.angle_alpha   90.00
_cell.angle_beta   90.00
_cell.angle_gamma   90.00
#
_symmetry.space_group_name_H-M   'P 1'
#
loop_
_entity.id
_entity.type
_entity.pdbx_description
1 polymer ?
#
loop_
_entity_poly.entity_id
_entity_poly.type
_entity_poly.pdbx_seq_one_letter_code
_entity_poly.pdbx_strand_id
1 'polypeptide(L)'
;DLKPGGELYLSDVFTGRRVPEPLTTDPILLGECLGGALYIEDFRRMLAKIGCLDYRVISKTPITLNNEDIQRKAGMIDFYSMTVRTFKSDFEDICENFGHVAYYNGTIPEFPHGFTLDNHHYFQTGIPVPVCGNTYKMLSESRFGDHFKLTGDFTTHFGPFDCSIVPIQEGIPANGNGACC
;
A
#
# COMPACT_ATOMS: atom_id res chain seq x y z
N ASP A 1 6.55 4.15 18.87
CA ASP A 1 5.20 4.70 18.73
C ASP A 1 5.17 5.63 17.52
N LEU A 2 4.33 5.36 16.51
CA LEU A 2 4.25 6.17 15.30
C LEU A 2 3.53 7.49 15.61
N LYS A 3 4.16 8.63 15.33
CA LYS A 3 3.56 9.96 15.52
C LYS A 3 2.51 10.23 14.43
N PRO A 4 1.52 11.13 14.66
CA PRO A 4 0.66 11.63 13.60
C PRO A 4 1.47 12.12 12.40
N GLY A 5 1.06 11.79 11.18
CA GLY A 5 1.80 12.03 9.93
C GLY A 5 3.02 11.12 9.72
N GLY A 6 3.37 10.29 10.70
CA GLY A 6 4.46 9.33 10.58
C GLY A 6 4.14 8.21 9.60
N GLU A 7 5.17 7.72 8.91
CA GLU A 7 5.10 6.68 7.90
C GLU A 7 5.68 5.37 8.44
N LEU A 8 4.98 4.26 8.18
CA LEU A 8 5.52 2.92 8.24
C LEU A 8 5.74 2.44 6.80
N TYR A 9 6.99 2.10 6.46
CA TYR A 9 7.37 1.59 5.14
C TYR A 9 8.19 0.32 5.36
N LEU A 10 7.69 -0.82 4.89
CA LEU A 10 8.35 -2.10 5.11
C LEU A 10 8.16 -3.06 3.93
N SER A 11 9.11 -3.98 3.79
CA SER A 11 9.00 -5.14 2.89
C SER A 11 9.04 -6.41 3.72
N ASP A 12 8.12 -7.33 3.45
CA ASP A 12 8.06 -8.61 4.15
C ASP A 12 7.38 -9.68 3.27
N VAL A 13 7.36 -10.92 3.77
CA VAL A 13 6.63 -12.03 3.17
C VAL A 13 5.20 -12.06 3.73
N PHE A 14 4.23 -12.03 2.83
CA PHE A 14 2.81 -12.11 3.17
C PHE A 14 2.15 -13.30 2.50
N THR A 15 1.00 -13.70 3.03
CA THR A 15 0.20 -14.80 2.50
C THR A 15 -1.21 -14.37 2.13
N GLY A 16 -1.82 -15.07 1.16
CA GLY A 16 -3.22 -14.89 0.79
C GLY A 16 -4.21 -15.56 1.75
N ARG A 17 -3.72 -16.34 2.71
CA ARG A 17 -4.49 -17.02 3.76
C ARG A 17 -3.64 -17.28 5.00
N ARG A 18 -4.26 -17.51 6.15
CA ARG A 18 -3.51 -17.80 7.38
C ARG A 18 -2.70 -19.07 7.25
N VAL A 19 -1.43 -19.01 7.66
CA VAL A 19 -0.58 -20.19 7.77
C VAL A 19 -1.09 -21.04 8.96
N PRO A 20 -1.38 -22.34 8.75
CA PRO A 20 -1.79 -23.22 9.85
C PRO A 20 -0.73 -23.29 10.95
N GLU A 21 -1.16 -23.33 12.21
CA GLU A 21 -0.28 -23.31 13.37
C GLU A 21 0.87 -24.35 13.32
N PRO A 22 0.64 -25.62 12.90
CA PRO A 22 1.74 -26.59 12.80
C PRO A 22 2.84 -26.18 11.80
N LEU A 23 2.51 -25.36 10.79
CA LEU A 23 3.46 -24.89 9.80
C LEU A 23 4.24 -23.64 10.27
N THR A 24 3.69 -22.89 11.22
CA THR A 24 4.37 -21.70 11.77
C THR A 24 5.61 -22.05 12.58
N THR A 25 5.69 -23.28 13.06
CA THR A 25 6.84 -23.81 13.84
C THR A 25 7.70 -24.81 13.08
N ASP A 26 7.38 -25.08 11.81
CA ASP A 26 8.17 -25.98 10.97
C ASP A 26 9.53 -25.37 10.70
N PRO A 27 10.65 -26.06 11.07
CA PRO A 27 12.00 -25.49 10.93
C PRO A 27 12.40 -25.16 9.49
N ILE A 28 11.89 -25.91 8.51
CA ILE A 28 12.19 -25.67 7.09
C ILE A 28 11.46 -24.40 6.62
N LEU A 29 10.16 -24.28 6.93
CA LEU A 29 9.40 -23.10 6.56
C LEU A 29 9.86 -21.83 7.29
N LEU A 30 10.31 -21.94 8.53
CA LEU A 30 10.93 -20.84 9.27
C LEU A 30 12.26 -20.40 8.63
N GLY A 31 13.10 -21.35 8.22
CA GLY A 31 14.36 -21.06 7.54
C GLY A 31 14.18 -20.34 6.20
N GLU A 32 13.05 -20.57 5.52
CA GLU A 32 12.69 -19.93 4.26
C GLU A 32 11.83 -18.64 4.46
N CYS A 33 11.69 -18.17 5.69
CA CYS A 33 10.82 -17.02 6.06
C CYS A 33 9.32 -17.22 5.74
N LEU A 34 8.88 -18.46 5.50
CA LEU A 34 7.50 -18.77 5.13
C LEU A 34 6.60 -19.06 6.34
N GLY A 35 7.17 -19.72 7.37
CA GLY A 35 6.44 -20.08 8.57
C GLY A 35 5.92 -18.88 9.36
N GLY A 36 6.66 -17.77 9.36
CA GLY A 36 6.29 -16.53 10.02
C GLY A 36 5.49 -15.55 9.16
N ALA A 37 5.20 -15.89 7.91
CA ALA A 37 4.52 -14.98 6.98
C ALA A 37 3.09 -14.65 7.44
N LEU A 38 2.77 -13.36 7.48
CA LEU A 38 1.46 -12.87 7.90
C LEU A 38 0.42 -12.95 6.78
N TYR A 39 -0.78 -13.37 7.12
CA TYR A 39 -1.93 -13.17 6.25
C TYR A 39 -2.20 -11.67 6.10
N ILE A 40 -2.27 -11.19 4.84
CA ILE A 40 -2.35 -9.75 4.56
C ILE A 40 -3.53 -9.05 5.23
N GLU A 41 -4.68 -9.71 5.36
CA GLU A 41 -5.83 -9.13 6.05
C GLU A 41 -5.68 -9.09 7.58
N ASP A 42 -4.90 -10.00 8.17
CA ASP A 42 -4.56 -9.89 9.59
C ASP A 42 -3.58 -8.73 9.83
N PHE A 43 -2.64 -8.52 8.92
CA PHE A 43 -1.79 -7.32 8.95
C PHE A 43 -2.62 -6.03 8.85
N ARG A 44 -3.58 -5.96 7.92
CA ARG A 44 -4.51 -4.82 7.82
C ARG A 44 -5.25 -4.56 9.13
N ARG A 45 -5.76 -5.63 9.77
CA ARG A 45 -6.44 -5.52 11.07
C ARG A 45 -5.52 -5.05 12.19
N MET A 46 -4.25 -5.46 12.17
CA MET A 46 -3.24 -4.99 13.13
C MET A 46 -2.96 -3.50 12.94
N LEU A 47 -2.81 -3.04 11.70
CA LEU A 47 -2.63 -1.63 11.37
C LEU A 47 -3.82 -0.78 11.82
N ALA A 48 -5.04 -1.24 11.59
CA ALA A 48 -6.26 -0.54 12.01
C ALA A 48 -6.31 -0.35 13.54
N LYS A 49 -5.86 -1.33 14.33
CA LYS A 49 -5.81 -1.22 15.80
C LYS A 49 -4.87 -0.14 16.32
N ILE A 50 -3.88 0.27 15.53
CA ILE A 50 -2.92 1.32 15.89
C ILE A 50 -3.21 2.67 15.22
N GLY A 51 -4.38 2.78 14.53
CA GLY A 51 -4.82 4.00 13.87
C GLY A 51 -4.27 4.20 12.46
N CYS A 52 -3.83 3.13 11.80
CA CYS A 52 -3.40 3.14 10.41
C CYS A 52 -4.46 2.40 9.56
N LEU A 53 -5.56 3.07 9.24
CA LEU A 53 -6.72 2.44 8.56
C LEU A 53 -6.46 2.14 7.09
N ASP A 54 -5.63 2.95 6.42
CA ASP A 54 -5.32 2.81 5.00
C ASP A 54 -3.84 2.44 4.82
N TYR A 55 -3.57 1.26 4.27
CA TYR A 55 -2.23 0.87 3.84
C TYR A 55 -2.17 0.75 2.31
N ARG A 56 -1.02 1.08 1.75
CA ARG A 56 -0.78 1.09 0.31
C ARG A 56 0.24 0.03 -0.07
N VAL A 57 -0.03 -0.68 -1.15
CA VAL A 57 0.91 -1.63 -1.73
C VAL A 57 1.81 -0.89 -2.71
N ILE A 58 3.13 -0.95 -2.50
CA ILE A 58 4.12 -0.40 -3.42
C ILE A 58 4.47 -1.45 -4.48
N SER A 59 4.73 -2.68 -4.01
CA SER A 59 5.02 -3.81 -4.88
C SER A 59 4.49 -5.10 -4.28
N LYS A 60 4.11 -6.03 -5.15
CA LYS A 60 3.69 -7.38 -4.78
C LYS A 60 4.19 -8.36 -5.83
N THR A 61 5.04 -9.29 -5.42
CA THR A 61 5.61 -10.32 -6.30
C THR A 61 5.34 -11.70 -5.72
N PRO A 62 4.76 -12.63 -6.48
CA PRO A 62 4.60 -14.01 -6.03
C PRO A 62 5.97 -14.65 -5.75
N ILE A 63 6.04 -15.42 -4.66
CA ILE A 63 7.21 -16.22 -4.34
C ILE A 63 7.02 -17.62 -4.91
N THR A 64 7.89 -17.99 -5.85
CA THR A 64 7.90 -19.35 -6.43
C THR A 64 8.66 -20.29 -5.49
N LEU A 65 7.97 -21.35 -5.04
CA LEU A 65 8.59 -22.39 -4.23
C LEU A 65 9.21 -23.45 -5.15
N ASN A 66 10.54 -23.52 -5.20
CA ASN A 66 11.27 -24.42 -6.11
C ASN A 66 11.61 -25.80 -5.50
N ASN A 67 11.36 -25.97 -4.19
CA ASN A 67 11.61 -27.22 -3.47
C ASN A 67 10.30 -28.00 -3.28
N GLU A 68 10.25 -29.24 -3.76
CA GLU A 68 9.06 -30.09 -3.71
C GLU A 68 8.56 -30.38 -2.28
N ASP A 69 9.49 -30.50 -1.31
CA ASP A 69 9.12 -30.72 0.10
C ASP A 69 8.48 -29.48 0.69
N ILE A 70 8.99 -28.28 0.34
CA ILE A 70 8.39 -27.01 0.75
C ILE A 70 7.03 -26.83 0.10
N GLN A 71 6.90 -27.11 -1.22
CA GLN A 71 5.62 -27.06 -1.92
C GLN A 71 4.58 -27.99 -1.27
N ARG A 72 4.96 -29.21 -0.94
CA ARG A 72 4.08 -30.18 -0.31
C ARG A 72 3.61 -29.71 1.09
N LYS A 73 4.52 -29.13 1.87
CA LYS A 73 4.21 -28.57 3.19
C LYS A 73 3.33 -27.32 3.09
N ALA A 74 3.68 -26.39 2.22
CA ALA A 74 2.94 -25.15 1.98
C ALA A 74 1.52 -25.41 1.44
N GLY A 75 1.36 -26.48 0.65
CA GLY A 75 0.07 -26.87 0.10
C GLY A 75 -0.51 -25.78 -0.81
N MET A 76 -1.70 -25.28 -0.47
CA MET A 76 -2.43 -24.25 -1.24
C MET A 76 -2.18 -22.82 -0.75
N ILE A 77 -1.12 -22.59 0.04
CA ILE A 77 -0.77 -21.27 0.54
C ILE A 77 0.08 -20.55 -0.50
N ASP A 78 -0.43 -19.40 -0.98
CA ASP A 78 0.33 -18.51 -1.83
C ASP A 78 1.12 -17.53 -0.97
N PHE A 79 2.40 -17.36 -1.29
CA PHE A 79 3.31 -16.44 -0.64
C PHE A 79 3.68 -15.30 -1.58
N TYR A 80 3.83 -14.11 -1.02
CA TYR A 80 4.16 -12.90 -1.77
C TYR A 80 5.23 -12.10 -1.04
N SER A 81 6.26 -11.67 -1.76
CA SER A 81 7.10 -10.56 -1.30
C SER A 81 6.36 -9.26 -1.57
N MET A 82 6.07 -8.50 -0.52
CA MET A 82 5.32 -7.25 -0.65
C MET A 82 6.05 -6.12 0.05
N THR A 83 6.07 -4.97 -0.61
CA THR A 83 6.43 -3.70 0.02
C THR A 83 5.16 -2.91 0.24
N VAL A 84 4.94 -2.49 1.47
CA VAL A 84 3.75 -1.75 1.88
C VAL A 84 4.12 -0.45 2.58
N ARG A 85 3.21 0.51 2.50
CA ARG A 85 3.29 1.83 3.11
C ARG A 85 1.99 2.13 3.83
N THR A 86 2.07 2.73 4.99
CA THR A 86 0.92 3.32 5.67
C THR A 86 1.35 4.54 6.47
N PHE A 87 0.41 5.43 6.75
CA PHE A 87 0.62 6.63 7.55
C PHE A 87 -0.33 6.62 8.73
N LYS A 88 0.10 7.26 9.83
CA LYS A 88 -0.79 7.51 10.95
C LYS A 88 -1.49 8.85 10.77
N SER A 89 -2.72 8.81 10.31
CA SER A 89 -3.60 9.95 10.11
C SER A 89 -5.05 9.54 10.34
N ASP A 90 -5.94 10.52 10.39
CA ASP A 90 -7.38 10.32 10.50
C ASP A 90 -7.99 9.97 9.13
N PHE A 91 -7.84 8.72 8.73
CA PHE A 91 -8.33 8.20 7.46
C PHE A 91 -9.74 7.65 7.56
N GLU A 92 -10.48 7.76 6.44
CA GLU A 92 -11.70 6.98 6.23
C GLU A 92 -11.33 5.51 5.95
N ASP A 93 -12.27 4.59 6.21
CA ASP A 93 -12.08 3.16 5.98
C ASP A 93 -12.21 2.76 4.49
N ILE A 94 -12.73 3.67 3.66
CA ILE A 94 -12.77 3.57 2.20
C ILE A 94 -12.28 4.88 1.56
N CYS A 95 -12.03 4.84 0.25
CA CYS A 95 -11.68 6.04 -0.53
C CYS A 95 -12.92 6.90 -0.77
N GLU A 96 -12.97 8.09 -0.16
CA GLU A 96 -14.06 9.05 -0.31
C GLU A 96 -13.64 10.22 -1.19
N ASN A 97 -14.60 10.73 -1.98
CA ASN A 97 -14.38 11.80 -2.94
C ASN A 97 -14.83 13.15 -2.38
N PHE A 98 -13.89 14.07 -2.24
CA PHE A 98 -14.11 15.47 -1.87
C PHE A 98 -13.69 16.44 -2.99
N GLY A 99 -13.41 15.95 -4.20
CA GLY A 99 -12.98 16.77 -5.33
C GLY A 99 -11.52 17.23 -5.22
N HIS A 100 -10.70 16.54 -4.45
CA HIS A 100 -9.30 16.88 -4.27
C HIS A 100 -8.46 16.64 -5.52
N VAL A 101 -7.46 17.50 -5.74
CA VAL A 101 -6.48 17.36 -6.81
C VAL A 101 -5.08 17.61 -6.26
N ALA A 102 -4.15 16.73 -6.60
CA ALA A 102 -2.74 16.83 -6.23
C ALA A 102 -1.87 17.14 -7.46
N TYR A 103 -0.86 18.01 -7.26
CA TYR A 103 0.18 18.33 -8.23
C TYR A 103 1.52 18.06 -7.58
N TYR A 104 2.31 17.20 -8.18
CA TYR A 104 3.68 16.98 -7.74
C TYR A 104 4.60 18.09 -8.27
N ASN A 105 5.42 18.67 -7.37
CA ASN A 105 6.28 19.83 -7.70
C ASN A 105 7.63 19.41 -8.31
N GLY A 106 7.98 18.11 -8.36
CA GLY A 106 9.27 17.62 -8.83
C GLY A 106 10.44 17.94 -7.88
N THR A 107 10.16 18.21 -6.61
CA THR A 107 11.16 18.71 -5.65
C THR A 107 11.84 17.63 -4.80
N ILE A 108 11.48 16.35 -4.97
CA ILE A 108 12.23 15.24 -4.38
C ILE A 108 13.43 14.96 -5.32
N PRO A 109 14.68 15.08 -4.86
CA PRO A 109 15.85 15.03 -5.72
C PRO A 109 15.98 13.76 -6.56
N GLU A 110 15.60 12.62 -6.00
CA GLU A 110 15.64 11.31 -6.66
C GLU A 110 14.52 11.12 -7.70
N PHE A 111 13.48 11.96 -7.65
CA PHE A 111 12.26 11.83 -8.46
C PHE A 111 11.85 13.15 -9.13
N PRO A 112 12.71 13.83 -9.91
CA PRO A 112 12.42 15.17 -10.44
C PRO A 112 11.31 15.18 -11.50
N HIS A 113 11.02 14.05 -12.13
CA HIS A 113 10.05 13.96 -13.23
C HIS A 113 8.70 13.36 -12.84
N GLY A 114 8.64 12.65 -11.70
CA GLY A 114 7.42 12.06 -11.20
C GLY A 114 7.66 11.22 -9.96
N PHE A 115 6.64 11.07 -9.13
CA PHE A 115 6.69 10.38 -7.86
C PHE A 115 5.63 9.27 -7.79
N THR A 116 6.03 8.07 -7.37
CA THR A 116 5.15 6.93 -7.12
C THR A 116 4.85 6.83 -5.63
N LEU A 117 3.61 7.07 -5.25
CA LEU A 117 3.15 6.88 -3.87
C LEU A 117 2.90 5.40 -3.57
N ASP A 118 2.22 4.71 -4.45
CA ASP A 118 1.88 3.30 -4.39
C ASP A 118 1.65 2.72 -5.80
N ASN A 119 1.22 1.47 -5.92
CA ASN A 119 1.00 0.80 -7.20
C ASN A 119 -0.17 1.36 -8.03
N HIS A 120 -0.96 2.29 -7.49
CA HIS A 120 -2.08 2.95 -8.17
C HIS A 120 -1.88 4.45 -8.36
N HIS A 121 -0.96 5.07 -7.61
CA HIS A 121 -0.78 6.52 -7.61
C HIS A 121 0.62 6.90 -8.09
N TYR A 122 0.69 7.35 -9.36
CA TYR A 122 1.85 8.00 -9.94
C TYR A 122 1.52 9.46 -10.24
N PHE A 123 2.39 10.37 -9.81
CA PHE A 123 2.26 11.81 -9.99
C PHE A 123 3.37 12.31 -10.89
N GLN A 124 3.07 12.56 -12.16
CA GLN A 124 4.01 13.25 -13.06
C GLN A 124 4.12 14.71 -12.64
N THR A 125 5.34 15.25 -12.67
CA THR A 125 5.61 16.63 -12.28
C THR A 125 4.75 17.64 -13.02
N GLY A 126 4.01 18.46 -12.29
CA GLY A 126 3.15 19.53 -12.82
C GLY A 126 1.81 19.08 -13.40
N ILE A 127 1.53 17.76 -13.45
CA ILE A 127 0.25 17.25 -13.97
C ILE A 127 -0.76 17.09 -12.82
N PRO A 128 -2.00 17.61 -12.97
CA PRO A 128 -3.05 17.42 -11.98
C PRO A 128 -3.52 15.96 -11.93
N VAL A 129 -3.62 15.40 -10.73
CA VAL A 129 -4.14 14.06 -10.48
C VAL A 129 -5.27 14.15 -9.47
N PRO A 130 -6.51 13.76 -9.81
CA PRO A 130 -7.59 13.63 -8.83
C PRO A 130 -7.22 12.58 -7.79
N VAL A 131 -7.51 12.86 -6.51
CA VAL A 131 -7.17 11.98 -5.40
C VAL A 131 -8.32 11.89 -4.40
N CYS A 132 -8.44 10.75 -3.71
CA CYS A 132 -9.38 10.58 -2.62
C CYS A 132 -8.94 11.35 -1.37
N GLY A 133 -9.85 11.49 -0.38
CA GLY A 133 -9.56 12.16 0.88
C GLY A 133 -8.36 11.58 1.63
N ASN A 134 -8.22 10.25 1.65
CA ASN A 134 -7.08 9.60 2.29
C ASN A 134 -5.75 9.92 1.60
N THR A 135 -5.70 9.86 0.27
CA THR A 135 -4.50 10.23 -0.49
C THR A 135 -4.15 11.70 -0.29
N TYR A 136 -5.15 12.59 -0.26
CA TYR A 136 -4.94 14.00 0.07
C TYR A 136 -4.25 14.17 1.43
N LYS A 137 -4.76 13.49 2.49
CA LYS A 137 -4.16 13.54 3.83
C LYS A 137 -2.76 12.91 3.86
N MET A 138 -2.53 11.78 3.16
CA MET A 138 -1.20 11.18 3.05
C MET A 138 -0.18 12.16 2.47
N LEU A 139 -0.55 12.93 1.46
CA LEU A 139 0.33 13.90 0.83
C LEU A 139 0.50 15.17 1.66
N SER A 140 -0.57 15.67 2.32
CA SER A 140 -0.52 16.94 3.06
C SER A 140 0.06 16.83 4.46
N GLU A 141 -0.20 15.72 5.16
CA GLU A 141 0.09 15.57 6.60
C GLU A 141 1.37 14.78 6.89
N SER A 142 2.08 14.33 5.84
CA SER A 142 3.31 13.56 5.95
C SER A 142 4.53 14.34 5.48
N ARG A 143 5.68 13.66 5.43
CA ARG A 143 6.93 14.21 4.88
C ARG A 143 6.83 14.68 3.43
N PHE A 144 5.74 14.39 2.74
CA PHE A 144 5.54 14.79 1.35
C PHE A 144 4.90 16.16 1.19
N GLY A 145 4.41 16.79 2.27
CA GLY A 145 3.64 18.04 2.22
C GLY A 145 4.28 19.16 1.42
N ASP A 146 5.58 19.37 1.58
CA ASP A 146 6.31 20.42 0.86
C ASP A 146 6.57 20.11 -0.63
N HIS A 147 6.33 18.86 -1.05
CA HIS A 147 6.57 18.40 -2.41
C HIS A 147 5.33 18.40 -3.30
N PHE A 148 4.16 18.67 -2.73
CA PHE A 148 2.90 18.67 -3.44
C PHE A 148 2.13 19.99 -3.25
N LYS A 149 1.54 20.48 -4.34
CA LYS A 149 0.47 21.46 -4.28
C LYS A 149 -0.86 20.70 -4.29
N LEU A 150 -1.67 20.93 -3.27
CA LEU A 150 -2.97 20.29 -3.09
C LEU A 150 -4.09 21.32 -3.21
N THR A 151 -5.20 20.95 -3.83
CA THR A 151 -6.40 21.78 -3.98
C THR A 151 -7.64 21.02 -3.57
N GLY A 152 -8.66 21.75 -3.13
CA GLY A 152 -9.89 21.21 -2.56
C GLY A 152 -9.88 21.26 -1.03
N ASP A 153 -11.05 21.01 -0.47
CA ASP A 153 -11.28 20.96 0.97
C ASP A 153 -12.24 19.79 1.29
N PHE A 154 -12.63 19.63 2.54
CA PHE A 154 -13.53 18.56 2.98
C PHE A 154 -14.98 19.03 3.17
N THR A 155 -15.38 20.19 2.59
CA THR A 155 -16.71 20.77 2.81
C THR A 155 -17.81 20.09 1.98
N THR A 156 -17.45 19.56 0.80
CA THR A 156 -18.41 18.90 -0.10
C THR A 156 -17.97 17.46 -0.37
N HIS A 157 -18.84 16.52 -0.05
CA HIS A 157 -18.63 15.10 -0.28
C HIS A 157 -19.39 14.64 -1.53
N PHE A 158 -18.71 13.94 -2.44
CA PHE A 158 -19.23 13.48 -3.73
C PHE A 158 -19.51 11.97 -3.79
N GLY A 159 -19.43 11.27 -2.65
CA GLY A 159 -19.56 9.82 -2.55
C GLY A 159 -18.24 9.07 -2.66
N PRO A 160 -18.26 7.75 -2.90
CA PRO A 160 -17.05 6.96 -3.02
C PRO A 160 -16.17 7.43 -4.17
N PHE A 161 -14.84 7.42 -3.96
CA PHE A 161 -13.87 7.74 -5.00
C PHE A 161 -13.58 6.49 -5.85
N ASP A 162 -13.70 6.62 -7.17
CA ASP A 162 -13.35 5.54 -8.09
C ASP A 162 -11.83 5.50 -8.33
N CYS A 163 -11.14 4.62 -7.63
CA CYS A 163 -9.69 4.44 -7.74
C CYS A 163 -9.26 3.80 -9.07
N SER A 164 -10.18 3.30 -9.91
CA SER A 164 -9.87 2.72 -11.22
C SER A 164 -9.54 3.77 -12.29
N ILE A 165 -9.86 5.04 -12.04
CA ILE A 165 -9.71 6.16 -13.00
C ILE A 165 -8.28 6.74 -13.00
N VAL A 166 -7.40 6.32 -12.10
CA VAL A 166 -6.02 6.84 -12.09
C VAL A 166 -5.29 6.34 -13.33
N PRO A 167 -4.72 7.24 -14.18
CA PRO A 167 -4.03 6.82 -15.39
C PRO A 167 -2.83 5.92 -15.05
N ILE A 168 -2.89 4.65 -15.42
CA ILE A 168 -1.75 3.74 -15.37
C ILE A 168 -0.81 4.20 -16.50
N GLN A 169 0.36 4.73 -16.16
CA GLN A 169 1.40 4.91 -17.17
C GLN A 169 1.94 3.53 -17.55
N GLU A 170 2.00 3.28 -18.85
CA GLU A 170 2.61 2.08 -19.43
C GLU A 170 4.06 1.95 -18.93
N GLY A 171 4.36 0.85 -18.25
CA GLY A 171 5.71 0.54 -17.77
C GLY A 171 5.80 -0.11 -16.40
N ILE A 172 4.74 -0.08 -15.61
CA ILE A 172 4.66 -0.88 -14.37
C ILE A 172 3.66 -2.00 -14.64
N PRO A 173 4.05 -3.28 -14.58
CA PRO A 173 3.09 -4.36 -14.77
C PRO A 173 2.00 -4.25 -13.71
N ALA A 174 0.78 -3.98 -14.16
CA ALA A 174 -0.43 -4.05 -13.34
C ALA A 174 -0.66 -5.52 -12.99
N ASN A 175 0.02 -6.00 -11.96
CA ASN A 175 -0.26 -7.31 -11.38
C ASN A 175 -1.01 -7.09 -10.08
N GLY A 176 -2.29 -7.28 -10.15
CA GLY A 176 -3.04 -7.63 -8.97
C GLY A 176 -4.31 -6.84 -8.76
N ASN A 177 -5.37 -7.59 -8.64
CA ASN A 177 -6.59 -7.26 -7.95
C ASN A 177 -6.27 -6.80 -6.51
N GLY A 178 -5.83 -5.58 -6.38
CA GLY A 178 -5.76 -4.88 -5.11
C GLY A 178 -6.90 -3.87 -5.09
N ALA A 179 -7.89 -4.12 -4.27
CA ALA A 179 -8.80 -3.05 -3.92
C ALA A 179 -7.96 -1.88 -3.38
N CYS A 180 -8.15 -0.69 -3.90
CA CYS A 180 -7.85 0.52 -3.14
C CYS A 180 -8.69 0.45 -1.87
N CYS A 181 -8.07 0.55 -0.72
CA CYS A 181 -8.65 0.48 0.63
C CYS A 181 -9.01 -0.92 1.10
#